data_8fb34b82c932a72a4565b431e0f2c14b
#
_entry.id   8fb34b82c932a72a4565b431e0f2c14b
#
_cell.length_a   1.000
_cell.length_b   1.000
_cell.length_c   1.000
_cell.angle_alpha   90.00
_cell.angle_beta   90.00
_cell.angle_gamma   90.00
#
_symmetry.space_group_name_H-M   'P 1'
#
loop_
_entity.id
_entity.type
_entity.pdbx_description
1 polymer ?
#
loop_
_entity_poly.entity_id
_entity_poly.type
_entity_poly.pdbx_seq_one_letter_code
_entity_poly.pdbx_strand_id
1 'polypeptide(L)'
;MPSHVPCSPSNTPEPELHSRTFDDGERLILIDPIAVPEDVRALFESREVVTVLTSTWHERDAASLGFPVWAPAPDRPEEELVPATRYAIGDSLFGMEAYPGREGQLDLVLRSERIRAVIAGDTLINRGNGLEIPASWLPEGVTVEQVATGLRPLLDKPVEVVLPTHGEPTDRAALERALA
;
A
#
# COMPACT_ATOMS: atom_id res chain seq x y z
N MET A 1 23.29 39.52 -16.98
CA MET A 1 23.63 38.37 -16.14
C MET A 1 22.46 38.17 -15.20
N PRO A 2 21.58 37.17 -15.41
CA PRO A 2 20.52 36.89 -14.44
C PRO A 2 21.09 36.05 -13.29
N SER A 3 20.90 36.55 -12.09
CA SER A 3 21.31 35.94 -10.82
C SER A 3 20.50 34.66 -10.58
N HIS A 4 21.20 33.55 -10.50
CA HIS A 4 20.66 32.26 -10.05
C HIS A 4 20.40 32.36 -8.54
N VAL A 5 19.13 32.33 -8.14
CA VAL A 5 18.73 32.11 -6.75
C VAL A 5 18.77 30.61 -6.54
N PRO A 6 19.58 30.08 -5.61
CA PRO A 6 19.52 28.65 -5.29
C PRO A 6 18.21 28.34 -4.57
N CYS A 7 17.43 27.44 -5.15
CA CYS A 7 16.26 26.85 -4.50
C CYS A 7 16.79 26.05 -3.29
N SER A 8 16.50 26.49 -2.07
CA SER A 8 16.79 25.72 -0.86
C SER A 8 15.94 24.45 -0.88
N PRO A 9 16.51 23.26 -0.62
CA PRO A 9 15.70 22.05 -0.49
C PRO A 9 14.77 22.23 0.72
N SER A 10 13.49 21.99 0.50
CA SER A 10 12.50 21.92 1.58
C SER A 10 12.90 20.79 2.54
N ASN A 11 13.29 21.15 3.75
CA ASN A 11 13.71 20.21 4.80
C ASN A 11 12.48 19.60 5.52
N THR A 12 11.50 19.14 4.74
CA THR A 12 10.41 18.34 5.27
C THR A 12 10.92 16.90 5.32
N PRO A 13 11.00 16.26 6.48
CA PRO A 13 11.39 14.85 6.53
C PRO A 13 10.41 14.06 5.66
N GLU A 14 10.95 13.17 4.82
CA GLU A 14 10.10 12.23 4.09
C GLU A 14 9.34 11.38 5.11
N PRO A 15 8.04 11.14 4.90
CA PRO A 15 7.26 10.32 5.80
C PRO A 15 7.89 8.91 5.88
N GLU A 16 7.97 8.37 7.09
CA GLU A 16 8.49 7.02 7.30
C GLU A 16 7.74 6.00 6.45
N LEU A 17 8.51 5.10 5.82
CA LEU A 17 7.99 3.99 5.04
C LEU A 17 7.66 2.82 5.96
N HIS A 18 6.47 2.28 5.85
CA HIS A 18 6.01 1.16 6.65
C HIS A 18 5.66 -0.05 5.79
N SER A 19 6.20 -1.22 6.16
CA SER A 19 5.64 -2.51 5.79
C SER A 19 4.59 -2.93 6.83
N ARG A 20 3.72 -3.87 6.46
CA ARG A 20 2.72 -4.41 7.38
C ARG A 20 2.82 -5.93 7.45
N THR A 21 2.62 -6.47 8.63
CA THR A 21 2.62 -7.92 8.86
C THR A 21 1.32 -8.32 9.54
N PHE A 22 0.67 -9.34 9.00
CA PHE A 22 -0.53 -9.93 9.59
C PHE A 22 -0.29 -11.40 9.88
N ASP A 23 -0.57 -11.83 11.11
CA ASP A 23 -0.57 -13.23 11.52
C ASP A 23 -2.04 -13.69 11.63
N ASP A 24 -2.47 -14.63 10.79
CA ASP A 24 -3.81 -15.21 10.86
C ASP A 24 -3.87 -16.49 11.73
N GLY A 25 -2.74 -16.87 12.32
CA GLY A 25 -2.57 -18.04 13.18
C GLY A 25 -2.02 -19.25 12.41
N GLU A 26 -2.23 -19.34 11.11
CA GLU A 26 -1.67 -20.37 10.21
C GLU A 26 -0.59 -19.76 9.32
N ARG A 27 -0.80 -18.53 8.90
CA ARG A 27 0.01 -17.84 7.88
C ARG A 27 0.46 -16.46 8.36
N LEU A 28 1.67 -16.11 7.97
CA LEU A 28 2.23 -14.77 8.12
C LEU A 28 2.20 -14.07 6.76
N ILE A 29 1.46 -12.98 6.68
CA ILE A 29 1.29 -12.20 5.44
C ILE A 29 2.13 -10.93 5.57
N LEU A 30 3.17 -10.84 4.75
CA LEU A 30 4.05 -9.67 4.67
C LEU A 30 3.55 -8.75 3.54
N ILE A 31 3.13 -7.54 3.86
CA ILE A 31 2.67 -6.57 2.86
C ILE A 31 3.74 -5.53 2.63
N ASP A 32 4.14 -5.36 1.36
CA ASP A 32 5.17 -4.42 0.91
C ASP A 32 6.43 -4.49 1.80
N PRO A 33 7.07 -5.68 1.96
CA PRO A 33 8.09 -5.90 2.98
C PRO A 33 9.32 -5.02 2.75
N ILE A 34 9.72 -4.32 3.81
CA ILE A 34 10.97 -3.57 3.90
C ILE A 34 11.53 -3.70 5.31
N ALA A 35 12.80 -4.06 5.42
CA ALA A 35 13.52 -4.18 6.70
C ALA A 35 12.71 -4.96 7.77
N VAL A 36 12.22 -6.16 7.38
CA VAL A 36 11.35 -6.98 8.25
C VAL A 36 12.01 -7.17 9.63
N PRO A 37 11.33 -6.81 10.75
CA PRO A 37 11.88 -6.89 12.09
C PRO A 37 12.26 -8.31 12.51
N GLU A 38 13.24 -8.44 13.38
CA GLU A 38 13.78 -9.75 13.82
C GLU A 38 12.75 -10.61 14.56
N ASP A 39 11.90 -10.01 15.37
CA ASP A 39 10.81 -10.68 16.05
C ASP A 39 9.76 -11.26 15.09
N VAL A 40 9.51 -10.57 13.96
CA VAL A 40 8.67 -11.07 12.86
C VAL A 40 9.39 -12.21 12.13
N ARG A 41 10.70 -12.08 11.84
CA ARG A 41 11.51 -13.13 11.21
C ARG A 41 11.55 -14.42 12.04
N ALA A 42 11.55 -14.32 13.36
CA ALA A 42 11.51 -15.47 14.26
C ALA A 42 10.24 -16.33 14.08
N LEU A 43 9.16 -15.78 13.50
CA LEU A 43 7.94 -16.53 13.21
C LEU A 43 8.00 -17.35 11.91
N PHE A 44 8.98 -17.11 11.04
CA PHE A 44 9.06 -17.75 9.71
C PHE A 44 9.17 -19.27 9.77
N GLU A 45 9.77 -19.82 10.83
CA GLU A 45 9.89 -21.27 11.01
C GLU A 45 8.58 -21.94 11.48
N SER A 46 7.64 -21.16 12.03
CA SER A 46 6.41 -21.67 12.64
C SER A 46 5.14 -21.29 11.88
N ARG A 47 5.25 -20.58 10.75
CA ARG A 47 4.13 -20.12 9.94
C ARG A 47 4.41 -20.37 8.46
N GLU A 48 3.36 -20.61 7.68
CA GLU A 48 3.43 -20.40 6.25
C GLU A 48 3.61 -18.90 5.98
N VAL A 49 4.64 -18.51 5.23
CA VAL A 49 4.90 -17.10 4.94
C VAL A 49 4.56 -16.79 3.49
N VAL A 50 3.83 -15.69 3.28
CA VAL A 50 3.50 -15.19 1.96
C VAL A 50 3.76 -13.68 1.90
N THR A 51 4.09 -13.20 0.70
CA THR A 51 4.29 -11.77 0.43
C THR A 51 3.17 -11.26 -0.46
N VAL A 52 2.59 -10.12 -0.12
CA VAL A 52 1.60 -9.41 -0.93
C VAL A 52 2.11 -8.01 -1.21
N LEU A 53 2.19 -7.64 -2.47
CA LEU A 53 2.58 -6.30 -2.90
C LEU A 53 1.33 -5.52 -3.27
N THR A 54 1.19 -4.30 -2.77
CA THR A 54 0.10 -3.40 -3.17
C THR A 54 0.36 -2.76 -4.53
N SER A 55 1.63 -2.62 -4.90
CA SER A 55 2.09 -2.09 -6.19
C SER A 55 3.29 -2.88 -6.71
N THR A 56 3.47 -2.93 -8.02
CA THR A 56 4.66 -3.52 -8.66
C THR A 56 5.95 -2.78 -8.30
N TRP A 57 5.85 -1.55 -7.82
CA TRP A 57 6.97 -0.74 -7.34
C TRP A 57 7.41 -1.09 -5.91
N HIS A 58 6.63 -1.90 -5.19
CA HIS A 58 6.87 -2.28 -3.80
C HIS A 58 7.55 -3.64 -3.64
N GLU A 59 8.28 -4.12 -4.65
CA GLU A 59 9.04 -5.38 -4.55
C GLU A 59 10.01 -5.41 -3.36
N ARG A 60 10.76 -4.32 -3.18
CA ARG A 60 11.65 -4.09 -2.03
C ARG A 60 12.39 -5.37 -1.60
N ASP A 61 12.11 -5.90 -0.39
CA ASP A 61 12.75 -7.11 0.13
C ASP A 61 12.13 -8.42 -0.37
N ALA A 62 11.01 -8.38 -1.12
CA ALA A 62 10.25 -9.57 -1.50
C ALA A 62 11.11 -10.65 -2.19
N ALA A 63 11.96 -10.25 -3.13
CA ALA A 63 12.86 -11.18 -3.82
C ALA A 63 13.88 -11.83 -2.87
N SER A 64 14.45 -11.07 -1.94
CA SER A 64 15.47 -11.53 -0.99
C SER A 64 14.90 -12.44 0.10
N LEU A 65 13.61 -12.28 0.43
CA LEU A 65 12.91 -13.11 1.39
C LEU A 65 12.62 -14.51 0.84
N GLY A 66 12.41 -14.64 -0.49
CA GLY A 66 12.25 -15.93 -1.16
C GLY A 66 10.92 -16.64 -0.91
N PHE A 67 9.92 -15.96 -0.37
CA PHE A 67 8.58 -16.50 -0.16
C PHE A 67 7.68 -16.34 -1.40
N PRO A 68 6.58 -17.11 -1.53
CA PRO A 68 5.59 -16.89 -2.58
C PRO A 68 5.07 -15.46 -2.56
N VAL A 69 5.00 -14.83 -3.74
CA VAL A 69 4.60 -13.43 -3.91
C VAL A 69 3.29 -13.33 -4.67
N TRP A 70 2.40 -12.46 -4.20
CA TRP A 70 1.22 -11.98 -4.91
C TRP A 70 1.40 -10.50 -5.21
N ALA A 71 1.13 -10.11 -6.46
CA ALA A 71 1.33 -8.74 -6.91
C ALA A 71 0.27 -8.33 -7.94
N PRO A 72 -0.05 -7.03 -8.08
CA PRO A 72 -0.86 -6.52 -9.18
C PRO A 72 -0.24 -6.85 -10.55
N ALA A 73 -1.00 -6.62 -11.62
CA ALA A 73 -0.45 -6.72 -12.98
C ALA A 73 0.68 -5.70 -13.16
N PRO A 74 1.81 -6.07 -13.79
CA PRO A 74 2.93 -5.18 -13.99
C PRO A 74 2.64 -4.12 -15.06
N ASP A 75 3.19 -2.93 -14.87
CA ASP A 75 3.26 -1.84 -15.85
C ASP A 75 4.64 -1.78 -16.55
N ARG A 76 5.53 -2.70 -16.22
CA ARG A 76 6.87 -2.88 -16.77
C ARG A 76 7.10 -4.34 -17.18
N PRO A 77 8.15 -4.68 -17.94
CA PRO A 77 8.46 -6.04 -18.35
C PRO A 77 8.45 -7.01 -17.17
N GLU A 78 7.80 -8.17 -17.33
CA GLU A 78 7.64 -9.15 -16.24
C GLU A 78 8.99 -9.75 -15.79
N GLU A 79 9.98 -9.83 -16.67
CA GLU A 79 11.34 -10.27 -16.37
C GLU A 79 12.10 -9.33 -15.43
N GLU A 80 11.62 -8.10 -15.27
CA GLU A 80 12.16 -7.12 -14.32
C GLU A 80 11.50 -7.23 -12.94
N LEU A 81 10.54 -8.13 -12.80
CA LEU A 81 9.76 -8.29 -11.56
C LEU A 81 10.06 -9.63 -10.91
N VAL A 82 9.96 -9.67 -9.59
CA VAL A 82 9.95 -10.93 -8.86
C VAL A 82 8.83 -11.84 -9.41
N PRO A 83 9.05 -13.14 -9.61
CA PRO A 83 7.99 -14.06 -10.00
C PRO A 83 6.84 -14.02 -8.99
N ALA A 84 5.61 -13.75 -9.45
CA ALA A 84 4.47 -13.56 -8.58
C ALA A 84 3.17 -14.14 -9.18
N THR A 85 2.27 -14.58 -8.31
CA THR A 85 0.88 -14.80 -8.67
C THR A 85 0.20 -13.44 -8.83
N ARG A 86 -0.46 -13.22 -9.97
CA ARG A 86 -1.11 -11.93 -10.25
C ARG A 86 -2.52 -11.90 -9.68
N TYR A 87 -2.90 -10.73 -9.14
CA TYR A 87 -4.25 -10.47 -8.66
C TYR A 87 -4.76 -9.12 -9.16
N ALA A 88 -6.07 -8.92 -9.10
CA ALA A 88 -6.76 -7.82 -9.75
C ALA A 88 -7.78 -7.16 -8.81
N ILE A 89 -8.31 -6.01 -9.23
CA ILE A 89 -9.45 -5.34 -8.57
C ILE A 89 -10.60 -6.34 -8.45
N GLY A 90 -11.17 -6.44 -7.26
CA GLY A 90 -12.27 -7.34 -6.93
C GLY A 90 -11.84 -8.75 -6.51
N ASP A 91 -10.57 -9.11 -6.68
CA ASP A 91 -10.06 -10.38 -6.15
C ASP A 91 -10.02 -10.36 -4.62
N SER A 92 -10.15 -11.56 -4.05
CA SER A 92 -9.97 -11.79 -2.64
C SER A 92 -8.79 -12.73 -2.41
N LEU A 93 -7.82 -12.28 -1.61
CA LEU A 93 -6.63 -13.05 -1.26
C LEU A 93 -6.39 -12.97 0.25
N PHE A 94 -6.19 -14.12 0.90
CA PHE A 94 -5.91 -14.22 2.33
C PHE A 94 -6.90 -13.42 3.22
N GLY A 95 -8.19 -13.37 2.83
CA GLY A 95 -9.22 -12.61 3.55
C GLY A 95 -9.14 -11.08 3.35
N MET A 96 -8.42 -10.64 2.33
CA MET A 96 -8.37 -9.24 1.90
C MET A 96 -8.98 -9.09 0.51
N GLU A 97 -9.82 -8.08 0.33
CA GLU A 97 -10.46 -7.70 -0.94
C GLU A 97 -9.69 -6.55 -1.58
N ALA A 98 -9.42 -6.63 -2.90
CA ALA A 98 -8.65 -5.64 -3.64
C ALA A 98 -9.54 -4.57 -4.28
N TYR A 99 -9.19 -3.30 -4.05
CA TYR A 99 -9.84 -2.10 -4.60
C TYR A 99 -8.86 -1.34 -5.52
N PRO A 100 -9.37 -0.52 -6.47
CA PRO A 100 -8.51 0.28 -7.32
C PRO A 100 -7.74 1.30 -6.47
N GLY A 101 -6.46 1.48 -6.78
CA GLY A 101 -5.65 2.55 -6.21
C GLY A 101 -5.48 3.73 -7.16
N ARG A 102 -4.47 4.56 -6.92
CA ARG A 102 -4.18 5.77 -7.71
C ARG A 102 -3.83 5.48 -9.17
N GLU A 103 -3.26 4.33 -9.45
CA GLU A 103 -2.91 3.86 -10.80
C GLU A 103 -3.85 2.73 -11.28
N GLY A 104 -5.09 2.72 -10.76
CA GLY A 104 -6.08 1.72 -11.12
C GLY A 104 -5.62 0.31 -10.72
N GLN A 105 -5.36 -0.55 -11.72
CA GLN A 105 -4.96 -1.95 -11.50
C GLN A 105 -3.52 -2.12 -11.02
N LEU A 106 -2.64 -1.12 -11.21
CA LEU A 106 -1.21 -1.24 -10.94
C LEU A 106 -0.83 -0.93 -9.49
N ASP A 107 -1.70 -0.23 -8.78
CA ASP A 107 -1.55 0.13 -7.37
C ASP A 107 -2.88 -0.14 -6.68
N LEU A 108 -2.93 -1.16 -5.85
CA LEU A 108 -4.18 -1.67 -5.27
C LEU A 108 -4.27 -1.37 -3.77
N VAL A 109 -5.45 -0.97 -3.37
CA VAL A 109 -5.82 -0.84 -1.95
C VAL A 109 -6.45 -2.15 -1.50
N LEU A 110 -6.00 -2.69 -0.38
CA LEU A 110 -6.52 -3.93 0.19
C LEU A 110 -7.37 -3.64 1.42
N ARG A 111 -8.51 -4.30 1.53
CA ARG A 111 -9.35 -4.25 2.72
C ARG A 111 -9.44 -5.62 3.38
N SER A 112 -9.01 -5.73 4.62
CA SER A 112 -9.19 -6.92 5.44
C SER A 112 -10.49 -6.82 6.25
N GLU A 113 -11.37 -7.80 6.07
CA GLU A 113 -12.60 -7.88 6.87
C GLU A 113 -12.32 -8.28 8.31
N ARG A 114 -11.40 -9.22 8.51
CA ARG A 114 -11.08 -9.79 9.81
C ARG A 114 -10.61 -8.75 10.83
N ILE A 115 -9.73 -7.84 10.40
CA ILE A 115 -9.16 -6.80 11.26
C ILE A 115 -9.78 -5.42 10.98
N ARG A 116 -10.78 -5.34 10.09
CA ARG A 116 -11.47 -4.10 9.68
C ARG A 116 -10.49 -3.01 9.26
N ALA A 117 -9.44 -3.39 8.56
CA ALA A 117 -8.39 -2.49 8.13
C ALA A 117 -8.42 -2.26 6.62
N VAL A 118 -8.03 -1.05 6.22
CA VAL A 118 -7.65 -0.69 4.85
C VAL A 118 -6.15 -0.53 4.80
N ILE A 119 -5.49 -1.31 3.94
CA ILE A 119 -4.07 -1.19 3.62
C ILE A 119 -4.00 -0.37 2.34
N ALA A 120 -3.50 0.84 2.45
CA ALA A 120 -3.72 1.87 1.44
C ALA A 120 -2.62 1.95 0.38
N GLY A 121 -1.51 1.22 0.53
CA GLY A 121 -0.37 1.37 -0.37
C GLY A 121 0.09 2.84 -0.42
N ASP A 122 0.38 3.31 -1.60
CA ASP A 122 0.72 4.71 -1.91
C ASP A 122 -0.51 5.55 -2.32
N THR A 123 -1.67 4.92 -2.39
CA THR A 123 -2.91 5.60 -2.82
C THR A 123 -3.40 6.61 -1.79
N LEU A 124 -3.25 6.28 -0.51
CA LEU A 124 -3.58 7.18 0.61
C LEU A 124 -2.37 7.29 1.53
N ILE A 125 -1.95 8.51 1.82
CA ILE A 125 -0.79 8.80 2.66
C ILE A 125 -1.17 9.68 3.84
N ASN A 126 -0.41 9.62 4.94
CA ASN A 126 -0.62 10.45 6.13
C ASN A 126 0.68 11.19 6.50
N ARG A 127 0.80 12.45 6.08
CA ARG A 127 1.96 13.31 6.37
C ARG A 127 1.84 14.08 7.69
N GLY A 128 0.99 13.61 8.61
CA GLY A 128 0.75 14.31 9.87
C GLY A 128 -0.35 15.38 9.82
N ASN A 129 -0.81 15.74 8.62
CA ASN A 129 -1.94 16.67 8.40
C ASN A 129 -3.27 15.96 8.17
N GLY A 130 -3.28 14.64 8.26
CA GLY A 130 -4.41 13.75 7.96
C GLY A 130 -4.18 12.90 6.72
N LEU A 131 -5.13 12.00 6.47
CA LEU A 131 -5.10 11.12 5.31
C LEU A 131 -5.46 11.89 4.05
N GLU A 132 -4.69 11.70 2.97
CA GLU A 132 -4.90 12.34 1.68
C GLU A 132 -4.55 11.43 0.50
N ILE A 133 -5.16 11.68 -0.65
CA ILE A 133 -4.70 11.16 -1.94
C ILE A 133 -3.64 12.13 -2.46
N PRO A 134 -2.38 11.71 -2.64
CA PRO A 134 -1.29 12.63 -3.01
C PRO A 134 -1.41 13.07 -4.47
N ALA A 135 -2.01 14.23 -4.73
CA ALA A 135 -2.25 14.74 -6.07
C ALA A 135 -0.98 14.80 -6.95
N SER A 136 0.17 15.06 -6.35
CA SER A 136 1.46 15.11 -7.06
C SER A 136 2.00 13.75 -7.52
N TRP A 137 1.39 12.64 -7.07
CA TRP A 137 1.77 11.28 -7.42
C TRP A 137 0.81 10.63 -8.42
N LEU A 138 -0.23 11.33 -8.81
CA LEU A 138 -1.21 10.81 -9.75
C LEU A 138 -0.64 10.79 -11.18
N PRO A 139 -0.94 9.76 -11.98
CA PRO A 139 -0.61 9.72 -13.39
C PRO A 139 -1.27 10.88 -14.15
N GLU A 140 -0.70 11.23 -15.31
CA GLU A 140 -1.26 12.26 -16.17
C GLU A 140 -2.72 11.93 -16.55
N GLY A 141 -3.61 12.89 -16.35
CA GLY A 141 -5.04 12.75 -16.64
C GLY A 141 -5.87 12.09 -15.55
N VAL A 142 -5.24 11.59 -14.47
CA VAL A 142 -5.95 11.07 -13.30
C VAL A 142 -6.14 12.18 -12.26
N THR A 143 -7.34 12.27 -11.72
CA THR A 143 -7.69 13.27 -10.70
C THR A 143 -7.93 12.64 -9.33
N VAL A 144 -7.74 13.42 -8.27
CA VAL A 144 -8.05 13.01 -6.89
C VAL A 144 -9.49 12.50 -6.78
N GLU A 145 -10.46 13.19 -7.43
CA GLU A 145 -11.87 12.81 -7.44
C GLU A 145 -12.14 11.44 -8.10
N GLN A 146 -11.40 11.11 -9.16
CA GLN A 146 -11.53 9.78 -9.79
C GLN A 146 -11.04 8.68 -8.86
N VAL A 147 -9.91 8.87 -8.19
CA VAL A 147 -9.39 7.91 -7.23
C VAL A 147 -10.32 7.78 -6.03
N ALA A 148 -10.76 8.91 -5.45
CA ALA A 148 -11.72 8.92 -4.35
C ALA A 148 -13.01 8.17 -4.71
N THR A 149 -13.55 8.40 -5.92
CA THR A 149 -14.75 7.71 -6.41
C THR A 149 -14.56 6.19 -6.46
N GLY A 150 -13.39 5.71 -6.90
CA GLY A 150 -13.05 4.29 -6.90
C GLY A 150 -12.99 3.66 -5.52
N LEU A 151 -12.64 4.46 -4.50
CA LEU A 151 -12.50 4.02 -3.11
C LEU A 151 -13.75 4.22 -2.25
N ARG A 152 -14.73 5.04 -2.66
CA ARG A 152 -15.99 5.27 -1.90
C ARG A 152 -16.72 4.00 -1.46
N PRO A 153 -16.71 2.88 -2.23
CA PRO A 153 -17.30 1.62 -1.74
C PRO A 153 -16.73 1.10 -0.42
N LEU A 154 -15.52 1.53 -0.03
CA LEU A 154 -14.94 1.22 1.29
C LEU A 154 -15.74 1.86 2.45
N LEU A 155 -16.45 2.97 2.20
CA LEU A 155 -17.26 3.65 3.20
C LEU A 155 -18.52 2.85 3.58
N ASP A 156 -18.95 1.91 2.73
CA ASP A 156 -20.06 1.00 3.03
C ASP A 156 -19.61 -0.25 3.81
N LYS A 157 -18.30 -0.37 4.04
CA LYS A 157 -17.70 -1.51 4.73
C LYS A 157 -17.31 -1.14 6.17
N PRO A 158 -17.28 -2.10 7.10
CA PRO A 158 -16.68 -1.87 8.41
C PRO A 158 -15.18 -1.66 8.26
N VAL A 159 -14.73 -0.44 8.55
CA VAL A 159 -13.32 -0.02 8.60
C VAL A 159 -13.08 0.65 9.95
N GLU A 160 -12.06 0.22 10.68
CA GLU A 160 -11.64 0.80 11.95
C GLU A 160 -10.31 1.51 11.83
N VAL A 161 -9.39 0.96 11.01
CA VAL A 161 -8.05 1.50 10.83
C VAL A 161 -7.67 1.56 9.36
N VAL A 162 -6.91 2.61 9.00
CA VAL A 162 -6.27 2.77 7.70
C VAL A 162 -4.76 2.74 7.90
N LEU A 163 -4.10 1.91 7.12
CA LEU A 163 -2.67 1.62 7.20
C LEU A 163 -2.00 2.10 5.90
N PRO A 164 -1.54 3.35 5.83
CA PRO A 164 -0.78 3.83 4.69
C PRO A 164 0.63 3.26 4.69
N THR A 165 1.27 3.19 3.51
CA THR A 165 2.70 2.91 3.40
C THR A 165 3.53 4.10 3.89
N HIS A 166 3.05 5.32 3.64
CA HIS A 166 3.70 6.56 4.07
C HIS A 166 2.94 7.22 5.22
N GLY A 167 3.57 7.26 6.39
CA GLY A 167 3.06 7.90 7.61
C GLY A 167 2.25 6.97 8.51
N GLU A 168 1.78 7.53 9.62
CA GLU A 168 1.16 6.79 10.71
C GLU A 168 -0.22 6.23 10.38
N PRO A 169 -0.61 5.09 10.99
CA PRO A 169 -1.97 4.59 10.95
C PRO A 169 -2.99 5.64 11.36
N THR A 170 -4.18 5.58 10.78
CA THR A 170 -5.28 6.49 11.09
C THR A 170 -6.62 5.75 11.12
N ASP A 171 -7.71 6.47 11.29
CA ASP A 171 -9.03 5.92 11.54
C ASP A 171 -10.00 6.09 10.35
N ARG A 172 -11.21 5.53 10.52
CA ARG A 172 -12.31 5.67 9.57
C ARG A 172 -12.67 7.13 9.30
N ALA A 173 -12.67 7.98 10.31
CA ALA A 173 -13.07 9.39 10.13
C ALA A 173 -12.08 10.13 9.21
N ALA A 174 -10.80 9.77 9.25
CA ALA A 174 -9.80 10.27 8.30
C ALA A 174 -10.07 9.76 6.88
N LEU A 175 -10.45 8.48 6.72
CA LEU A 175 -10.83 7.92 5.42
C LEU A 175 -12.05 8.66 4.83
N GLU A 176 -13.08 8.88 5.62
CA GLU A 176 -14.28 9.61 5.19
C GLU A 176 -13.94 11.02 4.70
N ARG A 177 -13.04 11.74 5.39
CA ARG A 177 -12.59 13.06 4.96
C ARG A 177 -11.76 13.03 3.67
N ALA A 178 -10.92 12.01 3.51
CA ALA A 178 -10.07 11.87 2.33
C ALA A 178 -10.86 11.52 1.05
N LEU A 179 -12.04 10.88 1.21
CA LEU A 179 -12.89 10.44 0.10
C LEU A 179 -14.16 11.29 -0.09
N ALA A 180 -14.30 12.40 0.64
CA ALA A 180 -15.45 13.30 0.62
C ALA A 180 -15.65 14.04 -0.73
#